data_1269ab4543eb6af3db221cd5272b4066
#
_entry.id   1269ab4543eb6af3db221cd5272b4066
#
_cell.length_a   1.000
_cell.length_b   1.000
_cell.length_c   1.000
_cell.angle_alpha   90.00
_cell.angle_beta   90.00
_cell.angle_gamma   90.00
#
_symmetry.space_group_name_H-M   'P 1'
#
loop_
_entity.id
_entity.type
_entity.pdbx_description
1 polymer ?
#
loop_
_entity_poly.entity_id
_entity_poly.type
_entity_poly.pdbx_seq_one_letter_code
_entity_poly.pdbx_strand_id
1 'polypeptide(L)'
;YAGTGKTFIMLYLALNAILNRTVPQEKILIVRSMLPIRDIGFLPGNTEEKTSVYTEPYNALFEELFPGIPNPYDLAKYSDILDFMPTSYMRGITVRDSLVIVDECQNLNFHELDTIMTRVGQNSKIYFCGDFLQTDLRNPQEQNGIIKFMEILHDMKSFRTIAFKEHDIVRSGLLKEYIISKNKKEYAMNFDSIDKKLRSKIA
;
A
#
# COMPACT_ATOMS: atom_id res chain seq x y z
N TYR A 1 6.63 -6.09 -8.15
CA TYR A 1 5.86 -7.06 -8.93
C TYR A 1 4.57 -7.40 -8.22
N ALA A 2 3.48 -7.62 -8.99
CA ALA A 2 2.22 -8.13 -8.49
C ALA A 2 2.37 -9.56 -7.97
N GLY A 3 1.48 -9.96 -7.04
CA GLY A 3 1.43 -11.33 -6.54
C GLY A 3 2.63 -11.78 -5.69
N THR A 4 3.38 -10.82 -5.14
CA THR A 4 4.53 -11.10 -4.25
C THR A 4 4.18 -11.03 -2.76
N GLY A 5 2.90 -10.83 -2.42
CA GLY A 5 2.45 -10.79 -1.03
C GLY A 5 2.86 -9.55 -0.23
N LYS A 6 3.14 -8.42 -0.87
CA LYS A 6 3.59 -7.18 -0.19
C LYS A 6 2.71 -6.80 1.00
N THR A 7 1.42 -6.65 0.77
CA THR A 7 0.45 -6.25 1.81
C THR A 7 0.36 -7.28 2.92
N PHE A 8 0.34 -8.59 2.56
CA PHE A 8 0.35 -9.69 3.53
C PHE A 8 1.60 -9.64 4.43
N ILE A 9 2.79 -9.53 3.83
CA ILE A 9 4.06 -9.48 4.59
C ILE A 9 4.09 -8.26 5.50
N MET A 10 3.66 -7.10 5.01
CA MET A 10 3.64 -5.87 5.82
C MET A 10 2.67 -5.97 6.99
N LEU A 11 1.46 -6.50 6.78
CA LEU A 11 0.49 -6.72 7.85
C LEU A 11 1.01 -7.73 8.87
N TYR A 12 1.57 -8.86 8.41
CA TYR A 12 2.16 -9.86 9.28
C TYR A 12 3.26 -9.27 10.17
N LEU A 13 4.21 -8.53 9.58
CA LEU A 13 5.32 -7.93 10.33
C LEU A 13 4.84 -6.85 11.31
N ALA A 14 3.88 -6.02 10.90
CA ALA A 14 3.32 -4.97 11.75
C ALA A 14 2.54 -5.55 12.93
N LEU A 15 1.66 -6.53 12.67
CA LEU A 15 0.93 -7.25 13.72
C LEU A 15 1.87 -7.97 14.69
N ASN A 16 2.85 -8.69 14.15
CA ASN A 16 3.84 -9.37 14.98
C ASN A 16 4.61 -8.38 15.87
N ALA A 17 4.99 -7.23 15.33
CA ALA A 17 5.73 -6.21 16.07
C ALA A 17 4.89 -5.59 17.21
N ILE A 18 3.62 -5.27 16.95
CA ILE A 18 2.71 -4.67 17.94
C ILE A 18 2.30 -5.69 19.01
N LEU A 19 1.86 -6.88 18.60
CA LEU A 19 1.39 -7.90 19.54
C LEU A 19 2.51 -8.40 20.47
N ASN A 20 3.74 -8.48 19.99
CA ASN A 20 4.91 -8.84 20.79
C ASN A 20 5.61 -7.64 21.46
N ARG A 21 5.08 -6.43 21.28
CA ARG A 21 5.63 -5.19 21.85
C ARG A 21 7.12 -4.99 21.55
N THR A 22 7.54 -5.34 20.33
CA THR A 22 8.93 -5.19 19.88
C THR A 22 9.22 -3.80 19.31
N VAL A 23 8.21 -2.98 19.17
CA VAL A 23 8.25 -1.59 18.70
C VAL A 23 7.46 -0.68 19.64
N PRO A 24 7.78 0.62 19.72
CA PRO A 24 7.07 1.56 20.58
C PRO A 24 5.71 2.03 20.02
N GLN A 25 5.39 1.70 18.76
CA GLN A 25 4.09 2.00 18.17
C GLN A 25 3.01 1.10 18.78
N GLU A 26 1.80 1.62 18.88
CA GLU A 26 0.70 0.95 19.58
C GLU A 26 -0.34 0.36 18.63
N LYS A 27 -0.42 0.91 17.40
CA LYS A 27 -1.45 0.50 16.44
C LYS A 27 -0.98 0.54 14.98
N ILE A 28 -1.74 -0.11 14.14
CA ILE A 28 -1.59 -0.13 12.68
C ILE A 28 -2.66 0.76 12.08
N LEU A 29 -2.26 1.67 11.21
CA LEU A 29 -3.18 2.43 10.37
C LEU A 29 -2.99 2.02 8.91
N ILE A 30 -4.00 1.41 8.31
CA ILE A 30 -4.02 1.14 6.87
C ILE A 30 -4.60 2.36 6.16
N VAL A 31 -3.86 2.91 5.21
CA VAL A 31 -4.29 4.03 4.36
C VAL A 31 -4.37 3.56 2.92
N ARG A 32 -5.51 3.78 2.27
CA ARG A 32 -5.73 3.40 0.87
C ARG A 32 -6.57 4.43 0.14
N SER A 33 -6.32 4.61 -1.16
CA SER A 33 -7.21 5.41 -2.01
C SER A 33 -8.53 4.68 -2.24
N MET A 34 -9.62 5.42 -2.13
CA MET A 34 -10.95 4.97 -2.54
C MET A 34 -11.24 5.50 -3.94
N LEU A 35 -10.47 5.06 -4.94
CA LEU A 35 -10.81 5.36 -6.33
C LEU A 35 -12.13 4.66 -6.66
N PRO A 36 -13.11 5.36 -7.28
CA PRO A 36 -14.35 4.72 -7.70
C PRO A 36 -14.01 3.56 -8.65
N ILE A 37 -14.35 2.34 -8.24
CA ILE A 37 -14.34 1.21 -9.16
C ILE A 37 -15.42 1.51 -10.19
N ARG A 38 -15.06 1.65 -11.46
CA ARG A 38 -15.89 2.21 -12.53
C ARG A 38 -17.26 1.55 -12.69
N ASP A 39 -17.37 0.30 -12.29
CA ASP A 39 -18.56 -0.52 -12.50
C ASP A 39 -19.53 -0.51 -11.31
N ILE A 40 -19.15 0.08 -10.18
CA ILE A 40 -19.99 0.08 -8.97
C ILE A 40 -20.81 1.37 -8.83
N GLY A 41 -20.83 2.28 -9.76
CA GLY A 41 -21.67 3.47 -9.68
C GLY A 41 -21.55 4.23 -8.34
N PHE A 42 -22.51 5.09 -8.06
CA PHE A 42 -22.62 5.77 -6.76
C PHE A 42 -23.09 4.74 -5.73
N LEU A 43 -22.19 4.25 -4.84
CA LEU A 43 -22.57 3.36 -3.75
C LEU A 43 -23.53 4.12 -2.82
N PRO A 44 -24.83 3.76 -2.79
CA PRO A 44 -25.72 4.26 -1.77
C PRO A 44 -25.32 3.66 -0.42
N GLY A 45 -25.41 4.44 0.64
CA GLY A 45 -25.14 3.93 1.98
C GLY A 45 -24.34 4.90 2.85
N ASN A 46 -24.16 4.52 4.10
CA ASN A 46 -23.36 5.27 5.06
C ASN A 46 -21.85 5.10 4.78
N THR A 47 -21.01 5.79 5.51
CA THR A 47 -19.55 5.76 5.32
C THR A 47 -18.98 4.35 5.53
N GLU A 48 -19.52 3.56 6.46
CA GLU A 48 -19.07 2.20 6.76
C GLU A 48 -19.38 1.24 5.60
N GLU A 49 -20.58 1.31 5.03
CA GLU A 49 -20.95 0.50 3.86
C GLU A 49 -20.08 0.82 2.63
N LYS A 50 -19.73 2.09 2.45
CA LYS A 50 -18.83 2.51 1.36
C LYS A 50 -17.39 2.05 1.57
N THR A 51 -16.93 1.97 2.79
CA THR A 51 -15.56 1.49 3.10
C THR A 51 -15.46 -0.03 3.12
N SER A 52 -16.55 -0.77 3.34
CA SER A 52 -16.54 -2.24 3.44
C SER A 52 -15.93 -2.92 2.21
N VAL A 53 -16.24 -2.46 1.01
CA VAL A 53 -15.67 -2.99 -0.24
C VAL A 53 -14.15 -2.87 -0.29
N TYR A 54 -13.59 -1.83 0.33
CA TYR A 54 -12.14 -1.60 0.38
C TYR A 54 -11.46 -2.32 1.53
N THR A 55 -12.22 -2.71 2.58
CA THR A 55 -11.68 -3.45 3.73
C THR A 55 -11.78 -4.96 3.56
N GLU A 56 -12.65 -5.46 2.67
CA GLU A 56 -12.83 -6.89 2.41
C GLU A 56 -11.51 -7.64 2.09
N PRO A 57 -10.58 -7.12 1.27
CA PRO A 57 -9.29 -7.77 1.06
C PRO A 57 -8.48 -7.94 2.34
N TYR A 58 -8.63 -7.04 3.31
CA TYR A 58 -7.93 -7.14 4.59
C TYR A 58 -8.60 -8.14 5.52
N ASN A 59 -9.94 -8.27 5.49
CA ASN A 59 -10.65 -9.33 6.19
C ASN A 59 -10.07 -10.70 5.82
N ALA A 60 -9.98 -11.00 4.52
CA ALA A 60 -9.42 -12.24 4.02
C ALA A 60 -7.97 -12.47 4.47
N LEU A 61 -7.13 -11.40 4.46
CA LEU A 61 -5.75 -11.49 4.94
C LEU A 61 -5.68 -11.77 6.45
N PHE A 62 -6.58 -11.18 7.24
CA PHE A 62 -6.64 -11.45 8.69
C PHE A 62 -7.10 -12.86 8.99
N GLU A 63 -8.07 -13.40 8.24
CA GLU A 63 -8.50 -14.80 8.37
C GLU A 63 -7.35 -15.77 8.06
N GLU A 64 -6.51 -15.47 7.05
CA GLU A 64 -5.32 -16.26 6.74
C GLU A 64 -4.24 -16.16 7.83
N LEU A 65 -4.05 -14.96 8.41
CA LEU A 65 -3.06 -14.72 9.47
C LEU A 65 -3.47 -15.31 10.83
N PHE A 66 -4.77 -15.41 11.11
CA PHE A 66 -5.30 -15.87 12.39
C PHE A 66 -6.31 -17.02 12.19
N PRO A 67 -5.85 -18.18 11.70
CA PRO A 67 -6.75 -19.31 11.47
C PRO A 67 -7.41 -19.76 12.78
N GLY A 68 -8.74 -19.89 12.76
CA GLY A 68 -9.54 -20.32 13.91
C GLY A 68 -9.99 -19.22 14.86
N ILE A 69 -9.63 -17.96 14.60
CA ILE A 69 -10.18 -16.81 15.31
C ILE A 69 -11.38 -16.25 14.52
N PRO A 70 -12.59 -16.17 15.11
CA PRO A 70 -13.74 -15.57 14.44
C PRO A 70 -13.53 -14.07 14.21
N ASN A 71 -13.80 -13.58 13.01
CA ASN A 71 -13.76 -12.16 12.64
C ASN A 71 -12.48 -11.43 13.14
N PRO A 72 -11.27 -11.92 12.82
CA PRO A 72 -10.04 -11.42 13.42
C PRO A 72 -9.74 -9.95 13.03
N TYR A 73 -10.20 -9.50 11.87
CA TYR A 73 -10.08 -8.09 11.45
C TYR A 73 -10.90 -7.15 12.36
N ASP A 74 -12.16 -7.50 12.58
CA ASP A 74 -13.03 -6.71 13.47
C ASP A 74 -12.53 -6.75 14.92
N LEU A 75 -12.05 -7.89 15.37
CA LEU A 75 -11.43 -8.03 16.68
C LEU A 75 -10.24 -7.07 16.86
N ALA A 76 -9.36 -6.98 15.85
CA ALA A 76 -8.23 -6.06 15.86
C ALA A 76 -8.67 -4.59 15.89
N LYS A 77 -9.73 -4.24 15.15
CA LYS A 77 -10.35 -2.90 15.19
C LYS A 77 -10.95 -2.58 16.57
N TYR A 78 -11.76 -3.46 17.12
CA TYR A 78 -12.38 -3.26 18.46
C TYR A 78 -11.33 -3.18 19.57
N SER A 79 -10.17 -3.82 19.39
CA SER A 79 -9.05 -3.77 20.33
C SER A 79 -8.14 -2.55 20.13
N ASP A 80 -8.50 -1.61 19.27
CA ASP A 80 -7.72 -0.40 18.89
C ASP A 80 -6.28 -0.72 18.37
N ILE A 81 -6.08 -1.94 17.87
CA ILE A 81 -4.80 -2.39 17.27
C ILE A 81 -4.74 -2.02 15.80
N LEU A 82 -5.89 -1.95 15.14
CA LEU A 82 -6.01 -1.70 13.71
C LEU A 82 -7.03 -0.61 13.43
N ASP A 83 -6.69 0.28 12.50
CA ASP A 83 -7.63 1.23 11.89
C ASP A 83 -7.45 1.25 10.37
N PHE A 84 -8.51 1.62 9.67
CA PHE A 84 -8.52 1.81 8.22
C PHE A 84 -9.00 3.22 7.88
N MET A 85 -8.24 3.92 7.07
CA MET A 85 -8.54 5.30 6.71
C MET A 85 -8.37 5.55 5.21
N PRO A 86 -9.43 5.99 4.52
CA PRO A 86 -9.29 6.53 3.17
C PRO A 86 -8.36 7.74 3.11
N THR A 87 -7.62 7.90 2.01
CA THR A 87 -6.70 9.03 1.83
C THR A 87 -7.38 10.40 1.98
N SER A 88 -8.65 10.50 1.58
CA SER A 88 -9.45 11.73 1.71
C SER A 88 -9.64 12.21 3.15
N TYR A 89 -9.57 11.31 4.13
CA TYR A 89 -9.71 11.64 5.55
C TYR A 89 -8.39 11.96 6.25
N MET A 90 -7.26 11.80 5.56
CA MET A 90 -5.94 12.15 6.10
C MET A 90 -5.72 13.66 6.30
N ARG A 91 -6.54 14.48 5.64
CA ARG A 91 -6.40 15.95 5.76
C ARG A 91 -6.80 16.43 7.15
N GLY A 92 -5.96 17.28 7.75
CA GLY A 92 -6.24 17.92 9.03
C GLY A 92 -5.97 17.06 10.28
N ILE A 93 -5.53 15.81 10.12
CA ILE A 93 -5.13 14.95 11.24
C ILE A 93 -3.60 14.85 11.35
N THR A 94 -3.13 14.39 12.50
CA THR A 94 -1.74 13.98 12.71
C THR A 94 -1.75 12.58 13.28
N VAL A 95 -1.12 11.63 12.59
CA VAL A 95 -1.02 10.22 13.00
C VAL A 95 0.17 10.07 13.93
N ARG A 96 -0.06 9.57 15.14
CA ARG A 96 0.96 9.34 16.16
C ARG A 96 0.94 7.88 16.63
N ASP A 97 2.06 7.43 17.17
CA ASP A 97 2.21 6.13 17.82
C ASP A 97 1.76 4.95 16.95
N SER A 98 1.95 5.06 15.64
CA SER A 98 1.35 4.16 14.66
C SER A 98 2.35 3.62 13.65
N LEU A 99 2.12 2.37 13.23
CA LEU A 99 2.67 1.80 11.99
C LEU A 99 1.68 2.11 10.86
N VAL A 100 2.02 3.04 9.99
CA VAL A 100 1.18 3.47 8.87
C VAL A 100 1.52 2.65 7.64
N ILE A 101 0.55 1.91 7.09
CA ILE A 101 0.70 1.13 5.86
C ILE A 101 -0.13 1.80 4.77
N VAL A 102 0.54 2.43 3.82
CA VAL A 102 -0.08 3.00 2.63
C VAL A 102 -0.12 1.93 1.55
N ASP A 103 -1.28 1.33 1.37
CA ASP A 103 -1.45 0.22 0.43
C ASP A 103 -1.91 0.71 -0.94
N GLU A 104 -1.51 -0.02 -2.00
CA GLU A 104 -1.77 0.32 -3.40
C GLU A 104 -1.34 1.76 -3.75
N CYS A 105 -0.18 2.17 -3.22
CA CYS A 105 0.29 3.57 -3.30
C CYS A 105 0.54 4.06 -4.74
N GLN A 106 0.66 3.16 -5.74
CA GLN A 106 0.74 3.52 -7.15
C GLN A 106 -0.54 4.17 -7.69
N ASN A 107 -1.66 4.03 -6.97
CA ASN A 107 -2.94 4.63 -7.32
C ASN A 107 -3.16 6.01 -6.66
N LEU A 108 -2.16 6.52 -5.95
CA LEU A 108 -2.18 7.84 -5.33
C LEU A 108 -1.46 8.86 -6.22
N ASN A 109 -2.04 10.04 -6.37
CA ASN A 109 -1.34 11.15 -6.99
C ASN A 109 -0.32 11.79 -6.02
N PHE A 110 0.55 12.65 -6.53
CA PHE A 110 1.60 13.28 -5.72
C PHE A 110 1.05 14.03 -4.51
N HIS A 111 -0.05 14.74 -4.66
CA HIS A 111 -0.65 15.52 -3.59
C HIS A 111 -1.20 14.65 -2.46
N GLU A 112 -1.77 13.49 -2.79
CA GLU A 112 -2.23 12.52 -1.79
C GLU A 112 -1.05 11.91 -1.04
N LEU A 113 0.01 11.50 -1.75
CA LEU A 113 1.25 10.98 -1.15
C LEU A 113 1.92 11.99 -0.22
N ASP A 114 2.04 13.25 -0.67
CA ASP A 114 2.58 14.36 0.11
C ASP A 114 1.71 14.65 1.35
N THR A 115 0.39 14.64 1.17
CA THR A 115 -0.56 14.80 2.28
C THR A 115 -0.34 13.71 3.33
N ILE A 116 -0.28 12.44 2.95
CA ILE A 116 -0.06 11.33 3.88
C ILE A 116 1.29 11.50 4.58
N MET A 117 2.35 11.76 3.83
CA MET A 117 3.71 11.91 4.38
C MET A 117 3.80 13.02 5.41
N THR A 118 3.14 14.17 5.15
CA THR A 118 3.13 15.34 6.05
C THR A 118 2.22 15.16 7.27
N ARG A 119 1.43 14.08 7.36
CA ARG A 119 0.56 13.75 8.51
C ARG A 119 1.19 12.73 9.46
N VAL A 120 2.30 12.12 9.08
CA VAL A 120 3.04 11.22 9.97
C VAL A 120 3.68 12.03 11.10
N GLY A 121 3.21 11.80 12.31
CA GLY A 121 3.64 12.50 13.51
C GLY A 121 4.63 11.71 14.35
N GLN A 122 4.77 12.14 15.60
CA GLN A 122 5.73 11.58 16.54
C GLN A 122 5.49 10.09 16.76
N ASN A 123 6.58 9.35 16.96
CA ASN A 123 6.58 7.91 17.25
C ASN A 123 5.83 7.05 16.22
N SER A 124 5.83 7.47 14.94
CA SER A 124 5.19 6.72 13.87
C SER A 124 6.20 6.29 12.81
N LYS A 125 5.93 5.15 12.16
CA LYS A 125 6.66 4.68 10.99
C LYS A 125 5.69 4.54 9.83
N ILE A 126 6.16 4.80 8.61
CA ILE A 126 5.35 4.70 7.41
C ILE A 126 5.96 3.75 6.40
N TYR A 127 5.10 2.97 5.77
CA TYR A 127 5.44 1.98 4.74
C TYR A 127 4.54 2.23 3.52
N PHE A 128 5.16 2.34 2.35
CA PHE A 128 4.45 2.44 1.07
C PHE A 128 4.52 1.10 0.36
N CYS A 129 3.37 0.48 0.15
CA CYS A 129 3.22 -0.78 -0.57
C CYS A 129 2.56 -0.52 -1.91
N GLY A 130 3.19 -0.93 -3.00
CA GLY A 130 2.62 -0.71 -4.33
C GLY A 130 3.33 -1.49 -5.43
N ASP A 131 2.72 -1.48 -6.60
CA ASP A 131 3.27 -2.01 -7.84
C ASP A 131 3.20 -0.93 -8.92
N PHE A 132 4.31 -0.26 -9.17
CA PHE A 132 4.39 0.87 -10.10
C PHE A 132 4.08 0.52 -11.56
N LEU A 133 3.99 -0.78 -11.90
CA LEU A 133 3.57 -1.24 -13.22
C LEU A 133 2.05 -1.38 -13.34
N GLN A 134 1.32 -1.33 -12.21
CA GLN A 134 -0.12 -1.52 -12.14
C GLN A 134 -0.77 -0.28 -11.52
N THR A 135 -0.84 0.81 -12.26
CA THR A 135 -1.55 2.02 -11.80
C THR A 135 -2.89 2.16 -12.49
N ASP A 136 -3.93 2.48 -11.72
CA ASP A 136 -5.26 2.84 -12.23
C ASP A 136 -5.36 4.32 -12.61
N LEU A 137 -4.33 5.12 -12.33
CA LEU A 137 -4.24 6.51 -12.72
C LEU A 137 -4.15 6.63 -14.25
N ARG A 138 -5.00 7.44 -14.85
CA ARG A 138 -5.09 7.61 -16.30
C ARG A 138 -4.29 8.79 -16.83
N ASN A 139 -4.16 9.81 -16.00
CA ASN A 139 -3.47 11.02 -16.36
C ASN A 139 -1.96 10.80 -16.25
N PRO A 140 -1.17 10.96 -17.33
CA PRO A 140 0.28 10.83 -17.28
C PRO A 140 0.94 11.77 -16.26
N GLN A 141 0.35 12.93 -15.98
CA GLN A 141 0.87 13.84 -14.95
C GLN A 141 0.70 13.27 -13.54
N GLU A 142 -0.39 12.53 -13.28
CA GLU A 142 -0.62 11.86 -12.00
C GLU A 142 0.29 10.64 -11.85
N GLN A 143 0.49 9.86 -12.93
CA GLN A 143 1.46 8.76 -12.94
C GLN A 143 2.89 9.24 -12.68
N ASN A 144 3.28 10.39 -13.20
CA ASN A 144 4.58 11.01 -12.90
C ASN A 144 4.70 11.47 -11.44
N GLY A 145 3.59 11.66 -10.75
CA GLY A 145 3.57 12.07 -9.34
C GLY A 145 4.21 11.06 -8.40
N ILE A 146 3.95 9.75 -8.62
CA ILE A 146 4.57 8.70 -7.80
C ILE A 146 6.08 8.63 -8.04
N ILE A 147 6.55 8.84 -9.28
CA ILE A 147 7.98 8.82 -9.61
C ILE A 147 8.68 9.96 -8.88
N LYS A 148 8.13 11.17 -8.96
CA LYS A 148 8.65 12.34 -8.24
C LYS A 148 8.69 12.10 -6.72
N PHE A 149 7.66 11.48 -6.17
CA PHE A 149 7.61 11.15 -4.76
C PHE A 149 8.70 10.17 -4.37
N MET A 150 8.91 9.11 -5.17
CA MET A 150 9.98 8.13 -4.95
C MET A 150 11.37 8.74 -5.05
N GLU A 151 11.59 9.69 -5.97
CA GLU A 151 12.85 10.44 -6.06
C GLU A 151 13.13 11.21 -4.76
N ILE A 152 12.11 11.88 -4.20
CA ILE A 152 12.23 12.60 -2.91
C ILE A 152 12.57 11.60 -1.78
N LEU A 153 11.85 10.48 -1.69
CA LEU A 153 12.13 9.48 -0.65
C LEU A 153 13.52 8.86 -0.79
N HIS A 154 14.02 8.69 -2.01
CA HIS A 154 15.36 8.18 -2.25
C HIS A 154 16.46 9.10 -1.67
N ASP A 155 16.25 10.41 -1.71
CA ASP A 155 17.18 11.38 -1.14
C ASP A 155 17.13 11.44 0.41
N MET A 156 16.11 10.81 1.03
CA MET A 156 15.95 10.79 2.48
C MET A 156 16.71 9.63 3.12
N LYS A 157 17.62 9.94 4.06
CA LYS A 157 18.41 8.93 4.79
C LYS A 157 17.55 7.96 5.62
N SER A 158 16.35 8.39 6.02
CA SER A 158 15.42 7.60 6.84
C SER A 158 14.59 6.59 6.04
N PHE A 159 14.60 6.69 4.70
CA PHE A 159 13.86 5.75 3.84
C PHE A 159 14.76 4.63 3.30
N ARG A 160 14.13 3.48 3.11
CA ARG A 160 14.72 2.31 2.46
C ARG A 160 13.71 1.72 1.49
N THR A 161 14.17 1.34 0.31
CA THR A 161 13.36 0.67 -0.71
C THR A 161 13.67 -0.81 -0.73
N ILE A 162 12.65 -1.64 -0.72
CA ILE A 162 12.73 -3.08 -0.90
C ILE A 162 12.02 -3.41 -2.22
N ALA A 163 12.78 -3.90 -3.19
CA ALA A 163 12.27 -4.28 -4.49
C ALA A 163 12.01 -5.79 -4.55
N PHE A 164 10.74 -6.18 -4.62
CA PHE A 164 10.35 -7.55 -4.92
C PHE A 164 10.62 -7.86 -6.40
N LYS A 165 11.13 -9.05 -6.66
CA LYS A 165 11.53 -9.51 -8.00
C LYS A 165 10.62 -10.63 -8.51
N GLU A 166 10.85 -11.06 -9.73
CA GLU A 166 10.09 -12.14 -10.38
C GLU A 166 10.09 -13.45 -9.58
N HIS A 167 11.20 -13.76 -8.91
CA HIS A 167 11.30 -14.98 -8.10
C HIS A 167 10.51 -14.91 -6.78
N ASP A 168 10.14 -13.71 -6.33
CA ASP A 168 9.33 -13.49 -5.13
C ASP A 168 7.83 -13.67 -5.40
N ILE A 169 7.41 -13.94 -6.65
CA ILE A 169 6.01 -14.20 -7.00
C ILE A 169 5.58 -15.53 -6.38
N VAL A 170 4.63 -15.46 -5.42
CA VAL A 170 4.09 -16.60 -4.66
C VAL A 170 2.83 -17.21 -5.26
N ARG A 171 2.44 -16.79 -6.45
CA ARG A 171 1.25 -17.32 -7.14
C ARG A 171 1.55 -18.64 -7.86
N SER A 172 0.51 -19.46 -8.05
CA SER A 172 0.60 -20.78 -8.73
C SER A 172 0.92 -20.65 -10.24
N GLY A 173 1.42 -21.73 -10.82
CA GLY A 173 1.95 -21.90 -12.17
C GLY A 173 1.40 -20.96 -13.25
N LEU A 174 0.14 -21.14 -13.68
CA LEU A 174 -0.47 -20.33 -14.75
C LEU A 174 -0.51 -18.84 -14.43
N LEU A 175 -0.87 -18.47 -13.20
CA LEU A 175 -0.97 -17.07 -12.81
C LEU A 175 0.42 -16.42 -12.72
N LYS A 176 1.41 -17.16 -12.24
CA LYS A 176 2.81 -16.70 -12.22
C LYS A 176 3.32 -16.47 -13.64
N GLU A 177 3.10 -17.42 -14.55
CA GLU A 177 3.47 -17.31 -15.95
C GLU A 177 2.82 -16.11 -16.63
N TYR A 178 1.51 -15.90 -16.37
CA TYR A 178 0.79 -14.72 -16.88
C TYR A 178 1.40 -13.41 -16.37
N ILE A 179 1.64 -13.29 -15.07
CA ILE A 179 2.22 -12.08 -14.45
C ILE A 179 3.60 -11.78 -15.06
N ILE A 180 4.45 -12.80 -15.19
CA ILE A 180 5.77 -12.67 -15.81
C ILE A 180 5.67 -12.20 -17.26
N SER A 181 4.79 -12.83 -18.04
CA SER A 181 4.60 -12.51 -19.45
C SER A 181 4.02 -11.12 -19.66
N LYS A 182 3.05 -10.72 -18.82
CA LYS A 182 2.47 -9.38 -18.79
C LYS A 182 3.56 -8.34 -18.49
N ASN A 183 4.30 -8.52 -17.41
CA ASN A 183 5.35 -7.59 -17.00
C ASN A 183 6.43 -7.43 -18.09
N LYS A 184 6.87 -8.52 -18.72
CA LYS A 184 7.85 -8.43 -19.83
C LYS A 184 7.36 -7.53 -20.96
N LYS A 185 6.08 -7.59 -21.31
CA LYS A 185 5.48 -6.73 -22.34
C LYS A 185 5.34 -5.27 -21.88
N GLU A 186 4.93 -5.05 -20.65
CA GLU A 186 4.78 -3.69 -20.09
C GLU A 186 6.14 -3.03 -19.82
N TYR A 187 7.16 -3.80 -19.39
CA TYR A 187 8.53 -3.32 -19.27
C TYR A 187 9.10 -2.89 -20.63
N ALA A 188 8.86 -3.65 -21.67
CA ALA A 188 9.32 -3.29 -23.02
C ALA A 188 8.68 -1.98 -23.54
N MET A 189 7.47 -1.62 -23.04
CA MET A 189 6.76 -0.40 -23.45
C MET A 189 7.09 0.84 -22.60
N ASN A 190 7.40 0.68 -21.32
CA ASN A 190 7.47 1.80 -20.36
C ASN A 190 8.86 2.02 -19.72
N PHE A 191 9.74 1.02 -19.71
CA PHE A 191 10.92 1.05 -18.84
C PHE A 191 12.14 1.73 -19.45
N ASP A 192 12.26 1.84 -20.75
CA ASP A 192 13.39 2.55 -21.37
C ASP A 192 13.47 4.03 -20.97
N SER A 193 12.37 4.62 -20.55
CA SER A 193 12.32 6.01 -20.10
C SER A 193 12.57 6.19 -18.60
N ILE A 194 12.08 5.27 -17.77
CA ILE A 194 12.11 5.39 -16.29
C ILE A 194 13.42 4.81 -15.74
N ASP A 195 13.84 3.65 -16.23
CA ASP A 195 15.09 3.00 -15.80
C ASP A 195 16.31 3.81 -16.21
N LYS A 196 16.29 4.42 -17.41
CA LYS A 196 17.33 5.36 -17.83
C LYS A 196 17.48 6.57 -16.91
N LYS A 197 16.35 7.14 -16.42
CA LYS A 197 16.37 8.29 -15.50
C LYS A 197 16.82 7.91 -14.10
N LEU A 198 16.43 6.73 -13.59
CA LEU A 198 16.84 6.25 -12.28
C LEU A 198 18.29 5.76 -12.27
N ARG A 199 18.73 5.02 -13.27
CA ARG A 199 20.13 4.53 -13.38
C ARG A 199 21.14 5.65 -13.64
N SER A 200 20.76 6.69 -14.39
CA SER A 200 21.65 7.84 -14.62
C SER A 200 21.90 8.70 -13.38
N LYS A 201 21.13 8.49 -12.29
CA LYS A 201 21.32 9.18 -11.01
C LYS A 201 21.97 8.29 -9.93
N ILE A 202 22.13 6.98 -10.20
CA ILE A 202 22.75 6.01 -9.29
C ILE A 202 24.22 5.76 -9.67
N ALA A 203 24.62 6.17 -10.87
CA ALA A 203 26.02 6.18 -11.33
C ALA A 203 26.66 7.54 -11.07
#